data_f83b3b8991f0845721fffb49d025f773
#
_entry.id   f83b3b8991f0845721fffb49d025f773
#
_cell.length_a   1.000
_cell.length_b   1.000
_cell.length_c   1.000
_cell.angle_alpha   90.00
_cell.angle_beta   90.00
_cell.angle_gamma   90.00
#
_symmetry.space_group_name_H-M   'P 1'
#
loop_
_entity.id
_entity.type
_entity.pdbx_description
1 polymer ?
#
loop_
_entity_poly.entity_id
_entity_poly.type
_entity_poly.pdbx_seq_one_letter_code
_entity_poly.pdbx_strand_id
1 'polypeptide(L)'
;AETLNLASLEGYSTGGTLHVVINNQIGFTTLPHDARSSTYCTDVAKMVHAPVFHVNGDDPEAVVHAAAMAYDYRQRFKLDVVIDLVGYRRWGHNEGDEPSYTQPLMYAKIKSHTSVAQLYGEQLVRAAAVKREELDALWAEKKAEMQREGEAGGFATVTRREPVEPAPVDATAMWGRVKTTLKALSSLPEGFEVHPKLAPLLKARAELLEGKGAVDWATAEALAFGTLLLEGRPVRLSGQDSGRGTFSQRHAVLYDVRSGKEHVPLQTVAAAGARFEVHDSLLSEAAVMGFEFGYAVADHHGLILWEAQFGDFFNGAQVIVDQFLVSSETKWGQPTGLVLLLPHGHEGQGPEHSSGRIERFLTLGAEDNMAVCYPSTPASYFHLLRKQGRDKIEKPLVVMTPKSLLRHPRCVSTLPELAEGTWREVLDDPAGDAGKVRRVVLTSGKLFYDLLAGREKGGSDVALVRIEQLYPFPAADLSKLLARYPANAEIVW
;
A
#
# COMPACT_ATOMS: atom_id res chain seq x y z
N ALA A 1 -10.00 -6.93 14.27
CA ALA A 1 -9.41 -8.22 14.72
C ALA A 1 -8.17 -8.56 13.89
N GLU A 2 -8.28 -8.64 12.58
CA GLU A 2 -7.18 -9.01 11.69
C GLU A 2 -5.99 -8.06 11.79
N THR A 3 -6.23 -6.75 11.82
CA THR A 3 -5.19 -5.73 11.99
C THR A 3 -4.45 -5.86 13.33
N LEU A 4 -5.15 -6.21 14.41
CA LEU A 4 -4.52 -6.44 15.72
C LEU A 4 -3.52 -7.60 15.68
N ASN A 5 -3.75 -8.62 14.84
CA ASN A 5 -2.81 -9.74 14.70
C ASN A 5 -1.44 -9.31 14.12
N LEU A 6 -1.33 -8.15 13.49
CA LEU A 6 -0.06 -7.63 13.00
C LEU A 6 0.86 -7.11 14.13
N ALA A 7 0.29 -6.75 15.27
CA ALA A 7 0.95 -5.96 16.31
C ALA A 7 2.32 -6.46 16.79
N SER A 8 2.54 -7.79 16.78
CA SER A 8 3.80 -8.40 17.23
C SER A 8 4.51 -9.21 16.15
N LEU A 9 4.05 -9.12 14.89
CA LEU A 9 4.69 -9.81 13.78
C LEU A 9 5.92 -9.04 13.30
N GLU A 10 6.95 -9.77 12.91
CA GLU A 10 8.14 -9.20 12.29
C GLU A 10 7.76 -8.44 11.02
N GLY A 11 8.32 -7.26 10.84
CA GLY A 11 7.99 -6.36 9.72
C GLY A 11 6.74 -5.51 9.92
N TYR A 12 5.90 -5.79 10.94
CA TYR A 12 4.67 -5.03 11.21
C TYR A 12 4.65 -4.34 12.58
N SER A 13 5.74 -4.42 13.31
CA SER A 13 5.87 -3.80 14.63
C SER A 13 5.95 -2.28 14.52
N THR A 14 5.09 -1.59 15.28
CA THR A 14 5.06 -0.12 15.39
C THR A 14 5.60 0.40 16.72
N GLY A 15 6.14 -0.49 17.56
CA GLY A 15 6.53 -0.16 18.94
C GLY A 15 5.33 -0.01 19.87
N GLY A 16 4.24 -0.71 19.56
CA GLY A 16 2.96 -0.70 20.27
C GLY A 16 2.05 0.46 19.90
N THR A 17 0.76 0.22 19.97
CA THR A 17 -0.30 1.22 19.73
C THR A 17 -1.13 1.40 21.00
N LEU A 18 -1.37 2.64 21.39
CA LEU A 18 -2.35 2.98 22.42
C LEU A 18 -3.70 3.22 21.74
N HIS A 19 -4.63 2.28 21.93
CA HIS A 19 -5.98 2.36 21.38
C HIS A 19 -6.92 2.98 22.41
N VAL A 20 -7.57 4.09 22.06
CA VAL A 20 -8.58 4.73 22.90
C VAL A 20 -9.94 4.49 22.26
N VAL A 21 -10.77 3.68 22.92
CA VAL A 21 -12.14 3.41 22.51
C VAL A 21 -13.07 4.30 23.33
N ILE A 22 -13.62 5.33 22.71
CA ILE A 22 -14.64 6.20 23.31
C ILE A 22 -15.98 5.47 23.24
N ASN A 23 -16.28 4.70 24.28
CA ASN A 23 -17.43 3.81 24.35
C ASN A 23 -18.66 4.57 24.89
N ASN A 24 -19.49 5.08 24.01
CA ASN A 24 -20.73 5.76 24.36
C ASN A 24 -21.92 4.80 24.56
N GLN A 25 -21.68 3.48 24.51
CA GLN A 25 -22.63 2.40 24.79
C GLN A 25 -23.78 2.27 23.78
N ILE A 26 -23.73 2.95 22.64
CA ILE A 26 -24.74 2.88 21.59
C ILE A 26 -24.10 3.15 20.21
N GLY A 27 -24.57 2.44 19.17
CA GLY A 27 -24.18 2.67 17.78
C GLY A 27 -25.38 3.10 16.95
N PHE A 28 -25.58 4.40 16.73
CA PHE A 28 -26.81 5.01 16.20
C PHE A 28 -28.01 4.58 17.07
N THR A 29 -28.72 3.50 16.68
CA THR A 29 -29.81 2.90 17.47
C THR A 29 -29.49 1.53 18.06
N THR A 30 -28.30 0.97 17.73
CA THR A 30 -27.88 -0.37 18.09
C THR A 30 -27.35 -0.42 19.51
N LEU A 31 -27.94 -1.24 20.35
CA LEU A 31 -27.53 -1.47 21.73
C LEU A 31 -26.43 -2.56 21.82
N PRO A 32 -25.70 -2.64 22.95
CA PRO A 32 -24.61 -3.62 23.10
C PRO A 32 -24.99 -5.07 22.82
N HIS A 33 -26.19 -5.49 23.18
CA HIS A 33 -26.68 -6.86 22.99
C HIS A 33 -26.99 -7.21 21.54
N ASP A 34 -27.18 -6.20 20.68
CA ASP A 34 -27.32 -6.37 19.21
C ASP A 34 -25.99 -6.22 18.48
N ALA A 35 -25.02 -5.55 19.12
CA ALA A 35 -23.76 -5.17 18.50
C ALA A 35 -22.65 -6.24 18.64
N ARG A 36 -22.66 -7.06 19.70
CA ARG A 36 -21.62 -8.01 20.00
C ARG A 36 -22.07 -9.15 20.92
N SER A 37 -21.38 -10.29 20.81
CA SER A 37 -21.59 -11.45 21.69
C SER A 37 -20.75 -11.38 22.97
N SER A 38 -19.74 -10.53 23.04
CA SER A 38 -18.83 -10.37 24.18
C SER A 38 -19.35 -9.32 25.16
N THR A 39 -18.86 -9.38 26.41
CA THR A 39 -19.24 -8.41 27.45
C THR A 39 -18.78 -7.00 27.11
N TYR A 40 -17.51 -6.86 26.67
CA TYR A 40 -16.93 -5.57 26.34
C TYR A 40 -16.69 -5.43 24.83
N CYS A 41 -16.85 -4.22 24.28
CA CYS A 41 -16.53 -3.93 22.89
C CYS A 41 -15.03 -4.11 22.60
N THR A 42 -14.18 -4.05 23.61
CA THR A 42 -12.73 -4.20 23.57
C THR A 42 -12.25 -5.63 23.73
N ASP A 43 -13.13 -6.61 23.91
CA ASP A 43 -12.75 -8.03 24.11
C ASP A 43 -11.96 -8.61 22.92
N VAL A 44 -12.06 -8.03 21.74
CA VAL A 44 -11.23 -8.38 20.58
C VAL A 44 -9.72 -8.21 20.86
N ALA A 45 -9.33 -7.29 21.75
CA ALA A 45 -7.94 -7.07 22.13
C ALA A 45 -7.32 -8.26 22.90
N LYS A 46 -8.15 -9.07 23.55
CA LYS A 46 -7.71 -10.28 24.27
C LYS A 46 -7.08 -11.32 23.34
N MET A 47 -7.43 -11.31 22.06
CA MET A 47 -6.89 -12.21 21.05
C MET A 47 -5.37 -12.05 20.90
N VAL A 48 -4.85 -10.85 21.11
CA VAL A 48 -3.42 -10.51 21.02
C VAL A 48 -2.81 -10.20 22.40
N HIS A 49 -3.49 -10.59 23.47
CA HIS A 49 -3.05 -10.37 24.85
C HIS A 49 -2.81 -8.90 25.23
N ALA A 50 -3.40 -7.95 24.51
CA ALA A 50 -3.30 -6.53 24.84
C ALA A 50 -4.10 -6.24 26.13
N PRO A 51 -3.50 -5.58 27.15
CA PRO A 51 -4.20 -5.18 28.35
C PRO A 51 -5.29 -4.14 28.01
N VAL A 52 -6.40 -4.20 28.74
CA VAL A 52 -7.51 -3.27 28.57
C VAL A 52 -7.79 -2.59 29.89
N PHE A 53 -7.74 -1.26 29.91
CA PHE A 53 -8.17 -0.43 31.02
C PHE A 53 -9.60 0.02 30.80
N HIS A 54 -10.54 -0.50 31.60
CA HIS A 54 -11.91 -0.01 31.61
C HIS A 54 -12.02 1.17 32.60
N VAL A 55 -12.32 2.35 32.10
CA VAL A 55 -12.38 3.55 32.94
C VAL A 55 -13.70 4.31 32.75
N ASN A 56 -14.25 4.80 33.88
CA ASN A 56 -15.45 5.61 33.83
C ASN A 56 -15.12 7.03 33.34
N GLY A 57 -15.76 7.44 32.23
CA GLY A 57 -15.59 8.78 31.66
C GLY A 57 -16.09 9.93 32.56
N ASP A 58 -16.85 9.65 33.60
CA ASP A 58 -17.29 10.65 34.60
C ASP A 58 -16.24 10.89 35.70
N ASP A 59 -15.13 10.15 35.70
CA ASP A 59 -14.00 10.31 36.62
C ASP A 59 -12.74 10.78 35.87
N PRO A 60 -12.51 12.09 35.71
CA PRO A 60 -11.37 12.62 34.99
C PRO A 60 -10.00 12.22 35.56
N GLU A 61 -9.89 12.06 36.90
CA GLU A 61 -8.61 11.65 37.51
C GLU A 61 -8.29 10.20 37.18
N ALA A 62 -9.27 9.30 37.23
CA ALA A 62 -9.11 7.92 36.81
C ALA A 62 -8.76 7.81 35.30
N VAL A 63 -9.36 8.65 34.45
CA VAL A 63 -9.05 8.71 33.03
C VAL A 63 -7.61 9.12 32.78
N VAL A 64 -7.13 10.19 33.43
CA VAL A 64 -5.76 10.65 33.31
C VAL A 64 -4.78 9.59 33.84
N HIS A 65 -5.11 8.96 34.96
CA HIS A 65 -4.27 7.88 35.54
C HIS A 65 -4.20 6.66 34.60
N ALA A 66 -5.31 6.22 34.06
CA ALA A 66 -5.35 5.11 33.10
C ALA A 66 -4.56 5.45 31.82
N ALA A 67 -4.67 6.69 31.32
CA ALA A 67 -3.92 7.14 30.15
C ALA A 67 -2.41 7.15 30.42
N ALA A 68 -1.97 7.62 31.57
CA ALA A 68 -0.56 7.59 32.00
C ALA A 68 -0.02 6.15 32.08
N MET A 69 -0.78 5.25 32.74
CA MET A 69 -0.38 3.83 32.82
C MET A 69 -0.32 3.16 31.45
N ALA A 70 -1.29 3.43 30.57
CA ALA A 70 -1.29 2.88 29.21
C ALA A 70 -0.11 3.41 28.39
N TYR A 71 0.19 4.70 28.50
CA TYR A 71 1.37 5.29 27.86
C TYR A 71 2.68 4.64 28.35
N ASP A 72 2.85 4.52 29.67
CA ASP A 72 4.03 3.91 30.27
C ASP A 72 4.17 2.44 29.87
N TYR A 73 3.07 1.69 29.84
CA TYR A 73 3.04 0.32 29.36
C TYR A 73 3.55 0.23 27.91
N ARG A 74 2.98 1.03 27.02
CA ARG A 74 3.39 1.09 25.62
C ARG A 74 4.86 1.47 25.48
N GLN A 75 5.33 2.48 26.22
CA GLN A 75 6.72 2.91 26.14
C GLN A 75 7.70 1.86 26.66
N ARG A 76 7.34 1.16 27.74
CA ARG A 76 8.19 0.16 28.38
C ARG A 76 8.23 -1.17 27.61
N PHE A 77 7.09 -1.66 27.18
CA PHE A 77 6.97 -3.00 26.61
C PHE A 77 6.91 -3.00 25.08
N LYS A 78 6.68 -1.86 24.44
CA LYS A 78 6.50 -1.73 22.99
C LYS A 78 5.38 -2.61 22.43
N LEU A 79 4.33 -2.82 23.23
CA LEU A 79 3.15 -3.62 22.92
C LEU A 79 1.90 -2.76 22.90
N ASP A 80 0.86 -3.28 22.26
CA ASP A 80 -0.45 -2.63 22.21
C ASP A 80 -1.12 -2.61 23.57
N VAL A 81 -1.90 -1.56 23.82
CA VAL A 81 -2.71 -1.37 25.03
C VAL A 81 -4.00 -0.64 24.67
N VAL A 82 -5.07 -0.98 25.34
CA VAL A 82 -6.41 -0.44 25.06
C VAL A 82 -6.96 0.29 26.27
N ILE A 83 -7.55 1.46 26.05
CA ILE A 83 -8.37 2.17 27.02
C ILE A 83 -9.82 2.11 26.52
N ASP A 84 -10.69 1.47 27.28
CA ASP A 84 -12.13 1.50 27.11
C ASP A 84 -12.70 2.64 27.98
N LEU A 85 -12.86 3.81 27.38
CA LEU A 85 -13.42 5.00 28.03
C LEU A 85 -14.94 4.92 27.99
N VAL A 86 -15.53 4.43 29.05
CA VAL A 86 -16.99 4.24 29.15
C VAL A 86 -17.68 5.57 29.46
N GLY A 87 -18.47 6.01 28.51
CA GLY A 87 -19.23 7.26 28.59
C GLY A 87 -20.65 7.09 28.04
N TYR A 88 -21.21 8.17 27.58
CA TYR A 88 -22.54 8.20 26.95
C TYR A 88 -22.61 9.27 25.86
N ARG A 89 -23.51 9.08 24.90
CA ARG A 89 -23.81 10.07 23.87
C ARG A 89 -24.92 10.99 24.38
N ARG A 90 -24.62 12.26 24.64
CA ARG A 90 -25.55 13.23 25.19
C ARG A 90 -26.66 13.65 24.23
N TRP A 91 -26.31 13.83 22.97
CA TRP A 91 -27.18 14.28 21.89
C TRP A 91 -27.51 13.12 20.93
N GLY A 92 -28.35 13.38 19.91
CA GLY A 92 -28.59 12.43 18.84
C GLY A 92 -27.33 12.06 18.04
N HIS A 93 -27.47 11.07 17.19
CA HIS A 93 -26.37 10.65 16.27
C HIS A 93 -25.97 11.77 15.30
N ASN A 94 -26.97 12.55 14.88
CA ASN A 94 -26.81 13.78 14.08
C ASN A 94 -27.91 14.78 14.50
N GLU A 95 -27.96 15.93 13.82
CA GLU A 95 -28.88 17.02 14.13
C GLU A 95 -30.35 16.64 13.94
N GLY A 96 -30.66 15.67 13.08
CA GLY A 96 -32.01 15.20 12.81
C GLY A 96 -32.47 14.01 13.65
N ASP A 97 -31.58 13.44 14.50
CA ASP A 97 -31.87 12.24 15.25
C ASP A 97 -32.45 12.58 16.65
N GLU A 98 -33.62 12.01 16.95
CA GLU A 98 -34.20 12.02 18.29
C GLU A 98 -34.07 10.62 18.93
N PRO A 99 -33.01 10.40 19.70
CA PRO A 99 -32.68 9.07 20.20
C PRO A 99 -33.66 8.50 21.23
N SER A 100 -34.52 9.32 21.83
CA SER A 100 -35.53 8.85 22.75
C SER A 100 -36.64 8.03 22.08
N TYR A 101 -36.76 8.09 20.74
CA TYR A 101 -37.72 7.25 20.00
C TYR A 101 -37.42 5.76 20.15
N THR A 102 -36.15 5.39 20.21
CA THR A 102 -35.71 3.98 20.30
C THR A 102 -35.12 3.62 21.66
N GLN A 103 -34.51 4.56 22.38
CA GLN A 103 -33.88 4.35 23.70
C GLN A 103 -34.47 5.29 24.78
N PRO A 104 -35.79 5.26 25.06
CA PRO A 104 -36.43 6.23 25.96
C PRO A 104 -35.88 6.17 27.39
N LEU A 105 -35.62 4.97 27.93
CA LEU A 105 -35.13 4.81 29.31
C LEU A 105 -33.68 5.29 29.46
N MET A 106 -32.84 5.01 28.48
CA MET A 106 -31.44 5.47 28.45
C MET A 106 -31.40 7.00 28.40
N TYR A 107 -32.15 7.62 27.50
CA TYR A 107 -32.14 9.07 27.33
C TYR A 107 -32.86 9.83 28.45
N ALA A 108 -33.81 9.22 29.12
CA ALA A 108 -34.36 9.78 30.37
C ALA A 108 -33.26 9.91 31.45
N LYS A 109 -32.41 8.89 31.60
CA LYS A 109 -31.25 8.95 32.51
C LYS A 109 -30.21 9.98 32.06
N ILE A 110 -29.81 9.97 30.75
CA ILE A 110 -28.85 10.90 30.22
C ILE A 110 -29.27 12.34 30.35
N LYS A 111 -30.56 12.64 30.10
CA LYS A 111 -31.14 13.99 30.24
C LYS A 111 -31.05 14.55 31.66
N SER A 112 -31.18 13.69 32.66
CA SER A 112 -31.07 14.07 34.09
C SER A 112 -29.61 14.00 34.60
N HIS A 113 -28.67 13.45 33.83
CA HIS A 113 -27.29 13.29 34.27
C HIS A 113 -26.51 14.60 34.17
N THR A 114 -25.85 14.96 35.26
CA THR A 114 -24.99 16.14 35.33
C THR A 114 -23.71 15.94 34.46
N SER A 115 -23.26 16.98 33.79
CA SER A 115 -22.03 16.88 32.98
C SER A 115 -20.79 16.55 33.81
N VAL A 116 -19.86 15.81 33.26
CA VAL A 116 -18.59 15.41 33.92
C VAL A 116 -17.84 16.63 34.49
N ALA A 117 -17.79 17.73 33.76
CA ALA A 117 -17.11 18.94 34.22
C ALA A 117 -17.78 19.54 35.47
N GLN A 118 -19.13 19.51 35.55
CA GLN A 118 -19.87 19.96 36.73
C GLN A 118 -19.69 18.98 37.90
N LEU A 119 -19.80 17.66 37.64
CA LEU A 119 -19.58 16.64 38.68
C LEU A 119 -18.17 16.77 39.30
N TYR A 120 -17.18 16.90 38.49
CA TYR A 120 -15.81 17.02 38.95
C TYR A 120 -15.53 18.36 39.65
N GLY A 121 -16.06 19.46 39.09
CA GLY A 121 -15.94 20.77 39.73
C GLY A 121 -16.56 20.78 41.13
N GLU A 122 -17.78 20.19 41.29
CA GLU A 122 -18.41 20.05 42.60
C GLU A 122 -17.62 19.14 43.57
N GLN A 123 -16.99 18.11 43.04
CA GLN A 123 -16.12 17.23 43.83
C GLN A 123 -14.91 18.00 44.38
N LEU A 124 -14.24 18.79 43.52
CA LEU A 124 -13.06 19.60 43.91
C LEU A 124 -13.43 20.67 44.95
N VAL A 125 -14.57 21.33 44.81
CA VAL A 125 -15.05 22.31 45.78
C VAL A 125 -15.36 21.64 47.10
N ARG A 126 -16.05 20.48 47.11
CA ARG A 126 -16.33 19.70 48.32
C ARG A 126 -15.08 19.21 49.02
N ALA A 127 -14.04 18.85 48.27
CA ALA A 127 -12.73 18.46 48.78
C ALA A 127 -11.85 19.65 49.23
N ALA A 128 -12.37 20.89 49.14
CA ALA A 128 -11.62 22.13 49.39
C ALA A 128 -10.32 22.28 48.57
N ALA A 129 -10.25 21.58 47.45
CA ALA A 129 -9.09 21.66 46.53
C ALA A 129 -9.15 22.94 45.68
N VAL A 130 -10.36 23.46 45.38
CA VAL A 130 -10.61 24.69 44.62
C VAL A 130 -11.78 25.45 45.27
N LYS A 131 -11.70 26.77 45.29
CA LYS A 131 -12.81 27.58 45.73
C LYS A 131 -13.87 27.73 44.62
N ARG A 132 -15.12 27.98 45.02
CA ARG A 132 -16.22 28.17 44.07
C ARG A 132 -15.93 29.30 43.07
N GLU A 133 -15.44 30.44 43.58
CA GLU A 133 -15.13 31.61 42.78
C GLU A 133 -14.04 31.35 41.74
N GLU A 134 -13.05 30.53 42.11
CA GLU A 134 -11.96 30.12 41.20
C GLU A 134 -12.47 29.21 40.07
N LEU A 135 -13.40 28.27 40.42
CA LEU A 135 -14.02 27.40 39.41
C LEU A 135 -14.88 28.21 38.44
N ASP A 136 -15.72 29.15 38.95
CA ASP A 136 -16.56 29.99 38.13
C ASP A 136 -15.74 30.92 37.19
N ALA A 137 -14.63 31.47 37.68
CA ALA A 137 -13.69 32.24 36.89
C ALA A 137 -13.06 31.42 35.77
N LEU A 138 -12.63 30.17 36.04
CA LEU A 138 -12.08 29.25 35.04
C LEU A 138 -13.10 28.91 33.95
N TRP A 139 -14.37 28.69 34.35
CA TRP A 139 -15.44 28.49 33.39
C TRP A 139 -15.66 29.66 32.44
N ALA A 140 -15.67 30.86 32.98
CA ALA A 140 -15.82 32.10 32.19
C ALA A 140 -14.67 32.29 31.23
N GLU A 141 -13.42 32.06 31.70
CA GLU A 141 -12.21 32.13 30.88
C GLU A 141 -12.24 31.17 29.71
N LYS A 142 -12.52 29.88 29.99
CA LYS A 142 -12.56 28.85 28.93
C LYS A 142 -13.68 29.07 27.92
N LYS A 143 -14.83 29.54 28.36
CA LYS A 143 -15.93 29.91 27.48
C LYS A 143 -15.53 31.06 26.54
N ALA A 144 -14.85 32.08 27.05
CA ALA A 144 -14.38 33.22 26.26
C ALA A 144 -13.27 32.82 25.28
N GLU A 145 -12.38 31.88 25.67
CA GLU A 145 -11.35 31.30 24.80
C GLU A 145 -11.97 30.57 23.61
N MET A 146 -12.92 29.66 23.86
CA MET A 146 -13.63 28.92 22.82
C MET A 146 -14.40 29.84 21.85
N GLN A 147 -15.00 30.93 22.35
CA GLN A 147 -15.67 31.91 21.49
C GLN A 147 -14.68 32.63 20.57
N ARG A 148 -13.54 33.06 21.09
CA ARG A 148 -12.48 33.72 20.27
C ARG A 148 -11.91 32.80 19.20
N GLU A 149 -11.66 31.55 19.54
CA GLU A 149 -11.15 30.58 18.57
C GLU A 149 -12.20 30.21 17.50
N GLY A 150 -13.47 30.13 17.87
CA GLY A 150 -14.58 29.91 16.95
C GLY A 150 -14.76 31.07 15.94
N GLU A 151 -14.53 32.31 16.38
CA GLU A 151 -14.57 33.50 15.52
C GLU A 151 -13.34 33.63 14.61
N ALA A 152 -12.18 33.12 15.04
CA ALA A 152 -10.94 33.11 14.27
C ALA A 152 -10.95 32.07 13.13
N GLY A 153 -11.95 31.23 13.06
CA GLY A 153 -12.29 30.16 12.12
C GLY A 153 -11.34 29.94 10.95
N GLY A 154 -10.47 28.96 11.07
CA GLY A 154 -9.65 28.52 9.97
C GLY A 154 -9.39 27.02 10.10
N PHE A 155 -10.03 26.21 9.27
CA PHE A 155 -9.50 24.90 8.97
C PHE A 155 -8.19 25.10 8.23
N ALA A 156 -7.11 24.49 8.74
CA ALA A 156 -5.83 24.49 8.04
C ALA A 156 -6.07 23.90 6.65
N THR A 157 -5.91 24.71 5.61
CA THR A 157 -5.88 24.24 4.23
C THR A 157 -4.64 23.39 4.07
N VAL A 158 -4.84 22.11 3.77
CA VAL A 158 -3.72 21.24 3.41
C VAL A 158 -3.12 21.76 2.11
N THR A 159 -1.92 22.29 2.21
CA THR A 159 -1.16 22.76 1.03
C THR A 159 -0.75 21.53 0.21
N ARG A 160 -1.32 21.44 -0.99
CA ARG A 160 -0.91 20.46 -2.00
C ARG A 160 0.57 20.67 -2.31
N ARG A 161 1.42 19.67 -2.14
CA ARG A 161 2.81 19.72 -2.59
C ARG A 161 2.84 19.71 -4.11
N GLU A 162 3.58 20.63 -4.71
CA GLU A 162 3.79 20.62 -6.15
C GLU A 162 4.66 19.40 -6.54
N PRO A 163 4.31 18.70 -7.64
CA PRO A 163 5.14 17.62 -8.17
C PRO A 163 6.53 18.17 -8.55
N VAL A 164 7.58 17.52 -8.10
CA VAL A 164 8.94 17.83 -8.54
C VAL A 164 9.32 16.82 -9.62
N GLU A 165 9.62 17.29 -10.82
CA GLU A 165 10.12 16.43 -11.88
C GLU A 165 11.40 15.70 -11.44
N PRO A 166 11.47 14.38 -11.64
CA PRO A 166 12.66 13.62 -11.29
C PRO A 166 13.83 14.04 -12.21
N ALA A 167 15.02 14.15 -11.63
CA ALA A 167 16.22 14.43 -12.40
C ALA A 167 16.45 13.35 -13.48
N PRO A 168 16.91 13.70 -14.69
CA PRO A 168 17.23 12.74 -15.72
C PRO A 168 18.16 11.63 -15.21
N VAL A 169 17.95 10.41 -15.69
CA VAL A 169 18.81 9.28 -15.33
C VAL A 169 20.11 9.35 -16.15
N ASP A 170 21.24 9.42 -15.47
CA ASP A 170 22.54 9.24 -16.11
C ASP A 170 22.71 7.74 -16.47
N ALA A 171 22.77 7.44 -17.76
CA ALA A 171 22.90 6.08 -18.27
C ALA A 171 24.19 5.40 -17.77
N THR A 172 25.30 6.11 -17.65
CA THR A 172 26.56 5.56 -17.12
C THR A 172 26.43 5.13 -15.68
N ALA A 173 25.82 5.98 -14.85
CA ALA A 173 25.54 5.67 -13.46
C ALA A 173 24.56 4.49 -13.34
N MET A 174 23.56 4.41 -14.22
CA MET A 174 22.61 3.29 -14.25
C MET A 174 23.30 1.97 -14.57
N TRP A 175 24.18 1.93 -15.56
CA TRP A 175 24.99 0.74 -15.86
C TRP A 175 25.81 0.27 -14.65
N GLY A 176 26.43 1.21 -13.91
CA GLY A 176 27.14 0.90 -12.67
C GLY A 176 26.24 0.23 -11.64
N ARG A 177 25.04 0.79 -11.41
CA ARG A 177 24.06 0.27 -10.44
C ARG A 177 23.52 -1.11 -10.85
N VAL A 178 23.18 -1.29 -12.12
CA VAL A 178 22.72 -2.59 -12.66
C VAL A 178 23.77 -3.67 -12.45
N LYS A 179 25.04 -3.41 -12.79
CA LYS A 179 26.14 -4.37 -12.59
C LYS A 179 26.36 -4.70 -11.12
N THR A 180 26.34 -3.69 -10.24
CA THR A 180 26.49 -3.89 -8.80
C THR A 180 25.36 -4.75 -8.24
N THR A 181 24.14 -4.49 -8.65
CA THR A 181 22.96 -5.28 -8.23
C THR A 181 23.06 -6.72 -8.75
N LEU A 182 23.38 -6.94 -10.03
CA LEU A 182 23.55 -8.29 -10.59
C LEU A 182 24.62 -9.08 -9.85
N LYS A 183 25.75 -8.43 -9.53
CA LYS A 183 26.81 -9.08 -8.74
C LYS A 183 26.29 -9.56 -7.39
N ALA A 184 25.55 -8.75 -6.68
CA ALA A 184 24.94 -9.14 -5.40
C ALA A 184 23.94 -10.30 -5.57
N LEU A 185 23.08 -10.23 -6.59
CA LEU A 185 22.05 -11.26 -6.88
C LEU A 185 22.64 -12.60 -7.33
N SER A 186 23.91 -12.64 -7.75
CA SER A 186 24.61 -13.86 -8.21
C SER A 186 25.67 -14.36 -7.23
N SER A 187 25.91 -13.63 -6.13
CA SER A 187 26.93 -13.97 -5.12
C SER A 187 26.30 -14.57 -3.88
N LEU A 188 27.00 -15.48 -3.25
CA LEU A 188 26.60 -16.08 -1.96
C LEU A 188 27.67 -15.79 -0.90
N PRO A 189 27.30 -15.71 0.39
CA PRO A 189 28.26 -15.67 1.48
C PRO A 189 29.17 -16.91 1.49
N GLU A 190 30.35 -16.77 2.08
CA GLU A 190 31.28 -17.90 2.23
C GLU A 190 30.62 -19.05 3.03
N GLY A 191 30.71 -20.26 2.49
CA GLY A 191 30.14 -21.48 3.10
C GLY A 191 28.62 -21.58 3.01
N PHE A 192 27.94 -20.67 2.34
CA PHE A 192 26.48 -20.71 2.14
C PHE A 192 26.12 -21.60 0.94
N GLU A 193 25.23 -22.55 1.16
CA GLU A 193 24.81 -23.51 0.14
C GLU A 193 23.30 -23.38 -0.13
N VAL A 194 22.94 -22.95 -1.35
CA VAL A 194 21.54 -22.86 -1.76
C VAL A 194 20.98 -24.20 -2.22
N HIS A 195 19.67 -24.34 -2.21
CA HIS A 195 19.00 -25.50 -2.78
C HIS A 195 19.42 -25.71 -4.25
N PRO A 196 19.79 -26.93 -4.69
CA PRO A 196 20.34 -27.18 -6.05
C PRO A 196 19.48 -26.65 -7.20
N LYS A 197 18.16 -26.64 -7.05
CA LYS A 197 17.23 -26.07 -8.04
C LYS A 197 17.33 -24.55 -8.20
N LEU A 198 17.96 -23.84 -7.26
CA LEU A 198 18.20 -22.39 -7.37
C LEU A 198 19.54 -22.04 -8.02
N ALA A 199 20.47 -22.99 -8.09
CA ALA A 199 21.76 -22.75 -8.73
C ALA A 199 21.66 -22.25 -10.20
N PRO A 200 20.74 -22.76 -11.04
CA PRO A 200 20.55 -22.25 -12.39
C PRO A 200 20.11 -20.77 -12.42
N LEU A 201 19.29 -20.32 -11.46
CA LEU A 201 18.89 -18.92 -11.35
C LEU A 201 20.08 -18.00 -11.07
N LEU A 202 20.92 -18.36 -10.10
CA LEU A 202 22.13 -17.61 -9.76
C LEU A 202 23.12 -17.57 -10.93
N LYS A 203 23.29 -18.71 -11.60
CA LYS A 203 24.13 -18.81 -12.80
C LYS A 203 23.64 -17.90 -13.93
N ALA A 204 22.34 -17.93 -14.23
CA ALA A 204 21.76 -17.07 -15.26
C ALA A 204 21.97 -15.57 -14.96
N ARG A 205 21.83 -15.16 -13.69
CA ARG A 205 22.12 -13.78 -13.25
C ARG A 205 23.62 -13.42 -13.39
N ALA A 206 24.51 -14.37 -13.13
CA ALA A 206 25.95 -14.17 -13.34
C ALA A 206 26.30 -14.04 -14.83
N GLU A 207 25.70 -14.84 -15.70
CA GLU A 207 25.90 -14.80 -17.16
C GLU A 207 25.50 -13.45 -17.78
N LEU A 208 24.50 -12.76 -17.20
CA LEU A 208 24.13 -11.39 -17.60
C LEU A 208 25.28 -10.38 -17.42
N LEU A 209 26.13 -10.56 -16.38
CA LEU A 209 27.34 -9.71 -16.19
C LEU A 209 28.37 -9.89 -17.33
N GLU A 210 28.36 -11.04 -17.94
CA GLU A 210 29.22 -11.36 -19.10
C GLU A 210 28.58 -10.95 -20.44
N GLY A 211 27.41 -10.31 -20.41
CA GLY A 211 26.66 -9.94 -21.61
C GLY A 211 25.95 -11.11 -22.30
N LYS A 212 25.75 -12.22 -21.58
CA LYS A 212 25.08 -13.42 -22.07
C LYS A 212 23.69 -13.55 -21.48
N GLY A 213 22.77 -14.09 -22.29
CA GLY A 213 21.37 -14.31 -21.85
C GLY A 213 20.49 -13.07 -21.95
N ALA A 214 19.31 -13.15 -21.34
CA ALA A 214 18.30 -12.10 -21.35
C ALA A 214 17.69 -11.94 -19.96
N VAL A 215 17.22 -10.72 -19.65
CA VAL A 215 16.62 -10.36 -18.37
C VAL A 215 15.18 -10.84 -18.35
N ASP A 216 14.84 -11.72 -17.41
CA ASP A 216 13.48 -12.14 -17.13
C ASP A 216 12.76 -11.14 -16.19
N TRP A 217 11.48 -11.39 -15.94
CA TRP A 217 10.64 -10.51 -15.13
C TRP A 217 11.16 -10.35 -13.71
N ALA A 218 11.49 -11.46 -13.05
CA ALA A 218 11.95 -11.45 -11.67
C ALA A 218 13.31 -10.76 -11.50
N THR A 219 14.20 -10.95 -12.47
CA THR A 219 15.49 -10.27 -12.48
C THR A 219 15.33 -8.77 -12.72
N ALA A 220 14.43 -8.35 -13.62
CA ALA A 220 14.11 -6.94 -13.83
C ALA A 220 13.54 -6.27 -12.58
N GLU A 221 12.64 -6.95 -11.85
CA GLU A 221 12.13 -6.50 -10.56
C GLU A 221 13.26 -6.31 -9.54
N ALA A 222 14.09 -7.33 -9.36
CA ALA A 222 15.22 -7.27 -8.43
C ALA A 222 16.23 -6.16 -8.81
N LEU A 223 16.43 -5.92 -10.10
CA LEU A 223 17.27 -4.81 -10.58
C LEU A 223 16.63 -3.45 -10.30
N ALA A 224 15.31 -3.30 -10.44
CA ALA A 224 14.62 -2.08 -10.08
C ALA A 224 14.81 -1.77 -8.59
N PHE A 225 14.59 -2.75 -7.73
CA PHE A 225 14.78 -2.62 -6.28
C PHE A 225 16.24 -2.29 -5.92
N GLY A 226 17.20 -3.07 -6.43
CA GLY A 226 18.62 -2.88 -6.11
C GLY A 226 19.17 -1.53 -6.59
N THR A 227 18.73 -1.05 -7.74
CA THR A 227 19.14 0.26 -8.24
C THR A 227 18.53 1.42 -7.43
N LEU A 228 17.33 1.28 -6.88
CA LEU A 228 16.72 2.23 -5.94
C LEU A 228 17.47 2.23 -4.59
N LEU A 229 17.80 1.06 -4.07
CA LEU A 229 18.59 0.93 -2.84
C LEU A 229 19.95 1.60 -2.95
N LEU A 230 20.64 1.47 -4.09
CA LEU A 230 21.89 2.15 -4.38
C LEU A 230 21.74 3.68 -4.51
N GLU A 231 20.53 4.17 -4.78
CA GLU A 231 20.16 5.58 -4.78
C GLU A 231 19.74 6.09 -3.37
N GLY A 232 19.84 5.26 -2.35
CA GLY A 232 19.43 5.60 -0.99
C GLY A 232 17.92 5.54 -0.75
N ARG A 233 17.18 4.87 -1.63
CA ARG A 233 15.73 4.70 -1.53
C ARG A 233 15.39 3.36 -0.87
N PRO A 234 14.71 3.35 0.29
CA PRO A 234 14.19 2.12 0.87
C PRO A 234 13.19 1.43 -0.05
N VAL A 235 13.17 0.11 0.01
CA VAL A 235 12.17 -0.71 -0.70
C VAL A 235 11.55 -1.68 0.28
N ARG A 236 10.23 -1.64 0.41
CA ARG A 236 9.46 -2.55 1.25
C ARG A 236 8.45 -3.31 0.39
N LEU A 237 8.51 -4.63 0.44
CA LEU A 237 7.58 -5.54 -0.22
C LEU A 237 6.92 -6.43 0.83
N SER A 238 5.61 -6.47 0.83
CA SER A 238 4.82 -7.28 1.73
C SER A 238 3.68 -7.98 0.99
N GLY A 239 3.35 -9.17 1.41
CA GLY A 239 2.26 -9.99 0.85
C GLY A 239 2.47 -11.46 1.16
N GLN A 240 1.49 -12.28 0.83
CA GLN A 240 1.57 -13.73 1.04
C GLN A 240 2.64 -14.33 0.12
N ASP A 241 3.58 -15.09 0.68
CA ASP A 241 4.69 -15.74 -0.03
C ASP A 241 5.63 -14.77 -0.80
N SER A 242 5.68 -13.48 -0.43
CA SER A 242 6.43 -12.45 -1.17
C SER A 242 7.94 -12.68 -1.20
N GLY A 243 8.52 -13.30 -0.18
CA GLY A 243 9.95 -13.60 -0.13
C GLY A 243 10.40 -14.54 -1.25
N ARG A 244 9.64 -15.60 -1.51
CA ARG A 244 9.87 -16.55 -2.61
C ARG A 244 9.18 -16.09 -3.90
N GLY A 245 8.05 -15.45 -3.79
CA GLY A 245 7.04 -15.24 -4.81
C GLY A 245 6.08 -16.42 -4.92
N THR A 246 4.78 -16.15 -5.07
CA THR A 246 3.73 -17.19 -5.18
C THR A 246 4.05 -18.21 -6.27
N PHE A 247 4.60 -17.77 -7.39
CA PHE A 247 4.97 -18.60 -8.54
C PHE A 247 6.42 -19.07 -8.51
N SER A 248 7.11 -18.97 -7.36
CA SER A 248 8.51 -19.36 -7.21
C SER A 248 9.44 -18.63 -8.20
N GLN A 249 9.19 -17.34 -8.40
CA GLN A 249 9.90 -16.50 -9.37
C GLN A 249 10.94 -15.59 -8.72
N ARG A 250 10.66 -15.03 -7.54
CA ARG A 250 11.44 -13.92 -6.95
C ARG A 250 12.70 -14.39 -6.23
N HIS A 251 12.55 -15.25 -5.26
CA HIS A 251 13.64 -15.72 -4.38
C HIS A 251 14.48 -14.55 -3.84
N ALA A 252 13.80 -13.55 -3.23
CA ALA A 252 14.46 -12.39 -2.62
C ALA A 252 15.20 -12.77 -1.33
N VAL A 253 14.74 -13.84 -0.66
CA VAL A 253 15.40 -14.46 0.49
C VAL A 253 15.88 -15.84 0.06
N LEU A 254 17.15 -16.10 0.30
CA LEU A 254 17.78 -17.41 0.08
C LEU A 254 18.04 -18.09 1.42
N TYR A 255 17.92 -19.41 1.47
CA TYR A 255 18.13 -20.19 2.66
C TYR A 255 19.30 -21.15 2.47
N ASP A 256 20.19 -21.19 3.45
CA ASP A 256 21.27 -22.18 3.52
C ASP A 256 20.69 -23.55 3.84
N VAL A 257 20.95 -24.54 2.97
CA VAL A 257 20.34 -25.88 3.10
C VAL A 257 20.84 -26.68 4.31
N ARG A 258 21.96 -26.26 4.93
CA ARG A 258 22.56 -26.96 6.09
C ARG A 258 22.17 -26.31 7.42
N SER A 259 22.17 -24.99 7.45
CA SER A 259 21.97 -24.23 8.69
C SER A 259 20.61 -23.57 8.80
N GLY A 260 19.85 -23.45 7.69
CA GLY A 260 18.60 -22.69 7.62
C GLY A 260 18.80 -21.17 7.70
N LYS A 261 20.04 -20.66 7.69
CA LYS A 261 20.30 -19.22 7.71
C LYS A 261 19.77 -18.53 6.47
N GLU A 262 19.25 -17.35 6.66
CA GLU A 262 18.76 -16.51 5.60
C GLU A 262 19.88 -15.63 5.00
N HIS A 263 19.78 -15.38 3.71
CA HIS A 263 20.57 -14.40 3.00
C HIS A 263 19.66 -13.59 2.07
N VAL A 264 19.69 -12.27 2.23
CA VAL A 264 18.94 -11.32 1.41
C VAL A 264 19.92 -10.55 0.53
N PRO A 265 20.12 -10.96 -0.74
CA PRO A 265 21.16 -10.37 -1.60
C PRO A 265 21.03 -8.86 -1.76
N LEU A 266 19.80 -8.33 -1.92
CA LEU A 266 19.55 -6.91 -2.12
C LEU A 266 19.92 -6.05 -0.91
N GLN A 267 19.89 -6.60 0.31
CA GLN A 267 20.33 -5.86 1.49
C GLN A 267 21.82 -5.53 1.44
N THR A 268 22.62 -6.32 0.73
CA THR A 268 24.07 -6.12 0.63
C THR A 268 24.48 -4.92 -0.23
N VAL A 269 23.56 -4.39 -1.04
CA VAL A 269 23.78 -3.22 -1.92
C VAL A 269 23.10 -1.96 -1.43
N ALA A 270 22.37 -2.03 -0.34
CA ALA A 270 21.65 -0.88 0.20
C ALA A 270 22.65 0.21 0.62
N ALA A 271 22.49 1.42 0.10
CA ALA A 271 23.25 2.59 0.54
C ALA A 271 22.92 2.96 1.99
N ALA A 272 23.75 3.76 2.61
CA ALA A 272 23.51 4.21 3.98
C ALA A 272 22.14 4.88 4.13
N GLY A 273 21.35 4.38 5.07
CA GLY A 273 19.98 4.86 5.31
C GLY A 273 18.89 4.19 4.49
N ALA A 274 19.24 3.43 3.44
CA ALA A 274 18.28 2.59 2.72
C ALA A 274 18.24 1.17 3.29
N ARG A 275 17.11 0.49 3.13
CA ARG A 275 16.96 -0.92 3.49
C ARG A 275 16.02 -1.61 2.53
N PHE A 276 16.27 -2.88 2.31
CA PHE A 276 15.36 -3.78 1.61
C PHE A 276 14.61 -4.61 2.63
N GLU A 277 13.30 -4.47 2.67
CA GLU A 277 12.41 -5.24 3.52
C GLU A 277 11.50 -6.09 2.65
N VAL A 278 11.46 -7.39 2.91
CA VAL A 278 10.51 -8.30 2.27
C VAL A 278 9.90 -9.19 3.34
N HIS A 279 8.56 -9.18 3.43
CA HIS A 279 7.84 -9.85 4.49
C HIS A 279 6.73 -10.75 3.90
N ASP A 280 6.77 -12.01 4.27
CA ASP A 280 5.63 -12.91 4.06
C ASP A 280 4.55 -12.55 5.07
N SER A 281 3.40 -12.10 4.58
CA SER A 281 2.32 -11.58 5.40
C SER A 281 1.41 -12.69 5.94
N LEU A 282 0.62 -12.34 6.95
CA LEU A 282 -0.53 -13.15 7.35
C LEU A 282 -1.62 -13.16 6.25
N LEU A 283 -2.57 -14.10 6.36
CA LEU A 283 -3.65 -14.32 5.39
C LEU A 283 -4.82 -13.34 5.63
N SER A 284 -4.58 -12.05 5.51
CA SER A 284 -5.59 -10.99 5.57
C SER A 284 -5.20 -9.84 4.67
N GLU A 285 -5.82 -9.76 3.53
CA GLU A 285 -5.58 -8.69 2.55
C GLU A 285 -5.95 -7.31 3.11
N ALA A 286 -7.07 -7.21 3.83
CA ALA A 286 -7.51 -5.95 4.42
C ALA A 286 -6.53 -5.43 5.48
N ALA A 287 -6.04 -6.31 6.36
CA ALA A 287 -5.10 -5.91 7.41
C ALA A 287 -3.76 -5.49 6.82
N VAL A 288 -3.22 -6.29 5.89
CA VAL A 288 -1.88 -6.06 5.32
C VAL A 288 -1.89 -4.85 4.39
N MET A 289 -2.85 -4.75 3.46
CA MET A 289 -2.97 -3.57 2.60
C MET A 289 -3.21 -2.30 3.42
N GLY A 290 -4.03 -2.38 4.48
CA GLY A 290 -4.26 -1.25 5.39
C GLY A 290 -2.99 -0.82 6.13
N PHE A 291 -2.15 -1.77 6.55
CA PHE A 291 -0.85 -1.48 7.16
C PHE A 291 0.10 -0.82 6.16
N GLU A 292 0.25 -1.39 4.97
CA GLU A 292 1.14 -0.85 3.93
C GLU A 292 0.66 0.53 3.42
N PHE A 293 -0.65 0.77 3.39
CA PHE A 293 -1.18 2.12 3.15
C PHE A 293 -0.69 3.11 4.21
N GLY A 294 -0.84 2.77 5.50
CA GLY A 294 -0.35 3.62 6.60
C GLY A 294 1.17 3.81 6.57
N TYR A 295 1.92 2.75 6.20
CA TYR A 295 3.36 2.82 6.03
C TYR A 295 3.74 3.79 4.90
N ALA A 296 3.10 3.69 3.74
CA ALA A 296 3.36 4.55 2.59
C ALA A 296 2.97 6.02 2.83
N VAL A 297 1.95 6.27 3.67
CA VAL A 297 1.62 7.64 4.12
C VAL A 297 2.68 8.21 5.06
N ALA A 298 3.34 7.37 5.86
CA ALA A 298 4.39 7.81 6.80
C ALA A 298 5.77 7.91 6.14
N ASP A 299 6.11 7.02 5.21
CA ASP A 299 7.37 7.01 4.48
C ASP A 299 7.20 7.42 3.01
N HIS A 300 7.42 8.71 2.74
CA HIS A 300 7.36 9.30 1.41
C HIS A 300 8.63 9.06 0.56
N HIS A 301 9.66 8.40 1.10
CA HIS A 301 10.93 8.17 0.42
C HIS A 301 11.07 6.75 -0.12
N GLY A 302 10.39 5.81 0.50
CA GLY A 302 10.44 4.40 0.15
C GLY A 302 9.55 4.04 -1.03
N LEU A 303 9.93 2.96 -1.74
CA LEU A 303 9.02 2.24 -2.63
C LEU A 303 8.31 1.17 -1.78
N ILE A 304 7.04 1.40 -1.50
CA ILE A 304 6.22 0.52 -0.66
C ILE A 304 5.28 -0.28 -1.56
N LEU A 305 5.35 -1.61 -1.47
CA LEU A 305 4.60 -2.52 -2.33
C LEU A 305 3.83 -3.53 -1.49
N TRP A 306 2.57 -3.74 -1.85
CA TRP A 306 1.77 -4.88 -1.42
C TRP A 306 1.50 -5.80 -2.62
N GLU A 307 1.84 -7.09 -2.50
CA GLU A 307 1.58 -8.09 -3.52
C GLU A 307 0.44 -9.02 -3.08
N ALA A 308 -0.61 -9.09 -3.88
CA ALA A 308 -1.63 -10.10 -3.70
C ALA A 308 -1.08 -11.47 -4.11
N GLN A 309 -1.45 -12.56 -3.43
CA GLN A 309 -1.06 -13.91 -3.84
C GLN A 309 -1.58 -14.23 -5.25
N PHE A 310 -2.84 -13.89 -5.51
CA PHE A 310 -3.46 -13.71 -6.83
C PHE A 310 -4.19 -12.37 -6.82
N GLY A 311 -4.24 -11.69 -7.96
CA GLY A 311 -4.86 -10.37 -8.04
C GLY A 311 -6.32 -10.35 -7.62
N ASP A 312 -7.04 -11.46 -7.82
CA ASP A 312 -8.44 -11.65 -7.36
C ASP A 312 -8.63 -11.34 -5.88
N PHE A 313 -7.64 -11.70 -5.05
CA PHE A 313 -7.76 -11.64 -3.59
C PHE A 313 -7.72 -10.22 -3.02
N PHE A 314 -7.41 -9.20 -3.82
CA PHE A 314 -7.59 -7.82 -3.35
C PHE A 314 -9.05 -7.52 -2.97
N ASN A 315 -10.01 -8.34 -3.43
CA ASN A 315 -11.42 -8.19 -3.07
C ASN A 315 -11.64 -8.24 -1.54
N GLY A 316 -10.81 -8.98 -0.82
CA GLY A 316 -10.79 -9.00 0.65
C GLY A 316 -10.36 -7.67 1.27
N ALA A 317 -9.70 -6.80 0.51
CA ALA A 317 -9.28 -5.45 0.90
C ALA A 317 -10.01 -4.33 0.16
N GLN A 318 -11.11 -4.62 -0.54
CA GLN A 318 -11.84 -3.61 -1.34
C GLN A 318 -12.18 -2.36 -0.52
N VAL A 319 -12.54 -2.52 0.76
CA VAL A 319 -12.84 -1.39 1.64
C VAL A 319 -11.61 -0.48 1.85
N ILE A 320 -10.41 -1.04 1.88
CA ILE A 320 -9.17 -0.25 1.97
C ILE A 320 -8.92 0.49 0.67
N VAL A 321 -9.17 -0.14 -0.47
CA VAL A 321 -9.07 0.52 -1.77
C VAL A 321 -10.04 1.71 -1.84
N ASP A 322 -11.33 1.49 -1.56
CA ASP A 322 -12.38 2.50 -1.74
C ASP A 322 -12.27 3.66 -0.74
N GLN A 323 -11.98 3.35 0.54
CA GLN A 323 -12.04 4.35 1.61
C GLN A 323 -10.72 5.06 1.88
N PHE A 324 -9.59 4.45 1.50
CA PHE A 324 -8.27 4.98 1.79
C PHE A 324 -7.46 5.19 0.51
N LEU A 325 -7.15 4.14 -0.23
CA LEU A 325 -6.18 4.20 -1.33
C LEU A 325 -6.54 5.26 -2.38
N VAL A 326 -7.78 5.22 -2.91
CA VAL A 326 -8.22 6.10 -4.00
C VAL A 326 -8.77 7.45 -3.56
N SER A 327 -8.97 7.67 -2.27
CA SER A 327 -9.73 8.82 -1.77
C SER A 327 -9.07 9.59 -0.61
N SER A 328 -7.99 9.09 -0.02
CA SER A 328 -7.36 9.72 1.16
C SER A 328 -6.78 11.10 0.88
N GLU A 329 -6.25 11.34 -0.31
CA GLU A 329 -5.75 12.66 -0.69
C GLU A 329 -6.89 13.69 -0.71
N THR A 330 -8.02 13.36 -1.32
CA THR A 330 -9.18 14.27 -1.39
C THR A 330 -9.85 14.45 -0.05
N LYS A 331 -10.00 13.39 0.75
CA LYS A 331 -10.69 13.44 2.06
C LYS A 331 -9.85 14.12 3.13
N TRP A 332 -8.55 13.84 3.17
CA TRP A 332 -7.70 14.16 4.33
C TRP A 332 -6.39 14.85 3.97
N GLY A 333 -6.14 15.12 2.67
CA GLY A 333 -4.86 15.62 2.20
C GLY A 333 -3.70 14.65 2.46
N GLN A 334 -3.97 13.36 2.48
CA GLN A 334 -2.99 12.30 2.71
C GLN A 334 -2.72 11.54 1.40
N PRO A 335 -1.79 12.00 0.56
CA PRO A 335 -1.37 11.25 -0.61
C PRO A 335 -0.61 9.99 -0.21
N THR A 336 -0.61 8.99 -1.07
CA THR A 336 0.15 7.75 -0.86
C THR A 336 0.74 7.25 -2.18
N GLY A 337 1.96 6.75 -2.12
CA GLY A 337 2.65 6.12 -3.24
C GLY A 337 2.59 4.59 -3.24
N LEU A 338 1.65 4.00 -2.48
CA LEU A 338 1.53 2.54 -2.37
C LEU A 338 1.35 1.87 -3.75
N VAL A 339 2.14 0.83 -3.99
CA VAL A 339 2.06 -0.01 -5.19
C VAL A 339 1.29 -1.28 -4.87
N LEU A 340 0.29 -1.60 -5.68
CA LEU A 340 -0.38 -2.89 -5.67
C LEU A 340 0.13 -3.75 -6.81
N LEU A 341 0.69 -4.94 -6.50
CA LEU A 341 1.09 -5.95 -7.48
C LEU A 341 0.02 -7.04 -7.53
N LEU A 342 -0.68 -7.12 -8.66
CA LEU A 342 -1.85 -7.99 -8.82
C LEU A 342 -1.61 -9.02 -9.93
N PRO A 343 -1.21 -10.26 -9.58
CA PRO A 343 -1.08 -11.34 -10.58
C PRO A 343 -2.39 -11.54 -11.35
N HIS A 344 -2.33 -11.36 -12.69
CA HIS A 344 -3.50 -11.32 -13.56
C HIS A 344 -3.28 -12.15 -14.82
N GLY A 345 -4.30 -12.85 -15.26
CA GLY A 345 -4.34 -13.62 -16.49
C GLY A 345 -5.28 -14.82 -16.40
N HIS A 346 -6.15 -15.00 -17.41
CA HIS A 346 -7.02 -16.16 -17.54
C HIS A 346 -6.22 -17.33 -18.13
N GLU A 347 -5.61 -18.15 -17.26
CA GLU A 347 -4.62 -19.16 -17.63
C GLU A 347 -5.00 -20.58 -17.13
N GLY A 348 -6.30 -20.81 -16.86
CA GLY A 348 -6.81 -22.12 -16.48
C GLY A 348 -6.63 -22.50 -15.01
N GLN A 349 -6.34 -21.54 -14.14
CA GLN A 349 -6.11 -21.77 -12.70
C GLN A 349 -7.39 -21.69 -11.84
N GLY A 350 -8.54 -21.42 -12.46
CA GLY A 350 -9.83 -21.30 -11.81
C GLY A 350 -10.37 -19.88 -11.71
N PRO A 351 -11.64 -19.71 -11.29
CA PRO A 351 -12.31 -18.41 -11.30
C PRO A 351 -11.72 -17.38 -10.33
N GLU A 352 -11.24 -17.82 -9.15
CA GLU A 352 -10.68 -16.93 -8.13
C GLU A 352 -9.14 -16.75 -8.28
N HIS A 353 -8.55 -17.20 -9.37
CA HIS A 353 -7.10 -17.18 -9.62
C HIS A 353 -6.77 -16.65 -11.03
N SER A 354 -7.64 -15.80 -11.58
CA SER A 354 -7.55 -15.35 -12.96
C SER A 354 -7.48 -13.85 -13.10
N SER A 355 -8.35 -13.10 -12.44
CA SER A 355 -8.52 -11.66 -12.70
C SER A 355 -8.11 -10.80 -11.52
N GLY A 356 -7.12 -9.90 -11.72
CA GLY A 356 -6.88 -8.77 -10.80
C GLY A 356 -7.95 -7.69 -10.91
N ARG A 357 -9.06 -7.92 -11.63
CA ARG A 357 -10.25 -7.07 -11.75
C ARG A 357 -9.91 -5.64 -12.14
N ILE A 358 -9.23 -5.50 -13.26
CA ILE A 358 -8.81 -4.22 -13.85
C ILE A 358 -9.97 -3.23 -13.91
N GLU A 359 -11.16 -3.72 -14.30
CA GLU A 359 -12.40 -2.95 -14.45
C GLU A 359 -12.79 -2.21 -13.17
N ARG A 360 -12.52 -2.76 -11.98
CA ARG A 360 -12.83 -2.09 -10.71
C ARG A 360 -11.94 -0.87 -10.49
N PHE A 361 -10.64 -1.00 -10.75
CA PHE A 361 -9.71 0.12 -10.63
C PHE A 361 -10.00 1.20 -11.67
N LEU A 362 -10.31 0.82 -12.91
CA LEU A 362 -10.68 1.79 -13.95
C LEU A 362 -11.97 2.53 -13.62
N THR A 363 -12.95 1.87 -12.97
CA THR A 363 -14.18 2.52 -12.49
C THR A 363 -13.92 3.52 -11.36
N LEU A 364 -12.91 3.27 -10.52
CA LEU A 364 -12.49 4.14 -9.42
C LEU A 364 -11.55 5.28 -9.86
N GLY A 365 -11.06 5.22 -11.10
CA GLY A 365 -10.18 6.25 -11.67
C GLY A 365 -10.91 7.57 -11.91
N ALA A 366 -10.48 8.63 -11.21
CA ALA A 366 -11.03 9.98 -11.33
C ALA A 366 -9.96 11.02 -10.96
N GLU A 367 -9.88 12.09 -11.75
CA GLU A 367 -8.98 13.24 -11.46
C GLU A 367 -7.52 12.84 -11.18
N ASP A 368 -7.04 11.84 -11.93
CA ASP A 368 -5.69 11.28 -11.80
C ASP A 368 -5.34 10.81 -10.38
N ASN A 369 -6.33 10.26 -9.66
CA ASN A 369 -6.18 9.80 -8.28
C ASN A 369 -5.27 8.57 -8.12
N MET A 370 -4.96 7.85 -9.19
CA MET A 370 -4.06 6.69 -9.22
C MET A 370 -3.49 6.47 -10.62
N ALA A 371 -2.57 5.52 -10.76
CA ALA A 371 -2.18 4.95 -12.05
C ALA A 371 -2.54 3.47 -12.10
N VAL A 372 -3.07 3.00 -13.25
CA VAL A 372 -3.35 1.58 -13.52
C VAL A 372 -2.53 1.16 -14.72
N CYS A 373 -1.59 0.23 -14.52
CA CYS A 373 -0.63 -0.19 -15.52
C CYS A 373 -0.66 -1.70 -15.74
N TYR A 374 -0.42 -2.10 -16.98
CA TYR A 374 -0.29 -3.50 -17.37
C TYR A 374 0.96 -3.69 -18.25
N PRO A 375 2.16 -3.63 -17.66
CA PRO A 375 3.41 -3.73 -18.38
C PRO A 375 3.52 -5.08 -19.08
N SER A 376 4.06 -5.08 -20.32
CA SER A 376 4.15 -6.26 -21.14
C SER A 376 5.58 -6.83 -21.26
N THR A 377 6.61 -6.11 -20.78
CA THR A 377 7.99 -6.55 -20.82
C THR A 377 8.72 -6.35 -19.48
N PRO A 378 9.78 -7.11 -19.19
CA PRO A 378 10.63 -6.90 -18.02
C PRO A 378 11.21 -5.47 -17.94
N ALA A 379 11.66 -4.89 -19.07
CA ALA A 379 12.18 -3.52 -19.10
C ALA A 379 11.08 -2.49 -18.76
N SER A 380 9.87 -2.66 -19.29
CA SER A 380 8.73 -1.80 -18.98
C SER A 380 8.42 -1.83 -17.48
N TYR A 381 8.38 -3.02 -16.88
CA TYR A 381 8.14 -3.19 -15.44
C TYR A 381 9.28 -2.59 -14.59
N PHE A 382 10.54 -2.79 -14.97
CA PHE A 382 11.70 -2.17 -14.34
C PHE A 382 11.56 -0.64 -14.29
N HIS A 383 11.26 -0.01 -15.44
CA HIS A 383 11.13 1.44 -15.51
C HIS A 383 9.91 1.97 -14.74
N LEU A 384 8.80 1.25 -14.76
CA LEU A 384 7.61 1.61 -14.00
C LEU A 384 7.88 1.65 -12.50
N LEU A 385 8.51 0.60 -11.94
CA LEU A 385 8.87 0.54 -10.52
C LEU A 385 9.86 1.64 -10.14
N ARG A 386 10.84 1.88 -10.99
CA ARG A 386 11.82 2.94 -10.75
C ARG A 386 11.20 4.33 -10.83
N LYS A 387 10.28 4.55 -11.78
CA LYS A 387 9.50 5.78 -11.86
C LYS A 387 8.76 6.01 -10.55
N GLN A 388 7.98 5.04 -10.10
CA GLN A 388 7.23 5.13 -8.85
C GLN A 388 8.12 5.39 -7.63
N GLY A 389 9.27 4.71 -7.51
CA GLY A 389 10.18 4.87 -6.37
C GLY A 389 11.02 6.16 -6.41
N ARG A 390 11.09 6.87 -7.53
CA ARG A 390 11.87 8.11 -7.70
C ARG A 390 11.00 9.35 -7.75
N ASP A 391 9.83 9.24 -8.36
CA ASP A 391 8.91 10.35 -8.53
C ASP A 391 8.37 10.76 -7.16
N LYS A 392 8.27 12.06 -6.95
CA LYS A 392 7.57 12.62 -5.79
C LYS A 392 6.05 12.66 -6.01
N ILE A 393 5.56 12.00 -7.03
CA ILE A 393 4.14 11.85 -7.28
C ILE A 393 3.63 10.77 -6.34
N GLU A 394 3.06 11.21 -5.24
CA GLU A 394 2.48 10.33 -4.23
C GLU A 394 1.07 9.90 -4.68
N LYS A 395 1.01 9.12 -5.76
CA LYS A 395 -0.23 8.51 -6.27
C LYS A 395 -0.11 7.00 -6.21
N PRO A 396 -1.18 6.30 -5.82
CA PRO A 396 -1.20 4.84 -5.87
C PRO A 396 -0.91 4.32 -7.27
N LEU A 397 -0.14 3.24 -7.34
CA LEU A 397 0.13 2.52 -8.58
C LEU A 397 -0.44 1.10 -8.50
N VAL A 398 -1.32 0.76 -9.43
CA VAL A 398 -1.87 -0.58 -9.58
C VAL A 398 -1.23 -1.24 -10.78
N VAL A 399 -0.53 -2.36 -10.56
CA VAL A 399 0.19 -3.10 -11.60
C VAL A 399 -0.42 -4.47 -11.77
N MET A 400 -0.93 -4.76 -12.97
CA MET A 400 -1.28 -6.11 -13.37
C MET A 400 0.00 -6.88 -13.67
N THR A 401 0.41 -7.76 -12.76
CA THR A 401 1.63 -8.56 -12.92
C THR A 401 1.33 -9.89 -13.62
N PRO A 402 2.30 -10.45 -14.38
CA PRO A 402 2.07 -11.68 -15.12
C PRO A 402 2.17 -12.93 -14.26
N LYS A 403 1.65 -14.04 -14.80
CA LYS A 403 1.82 -15.40 -14.28
C LYS A 403 2.65 -16.24 -15.24
N SER A 404 2.10 -16.68 -16.36
CA SER A 404 2.84 -17.50 -17.34
C SER A 404 3.96 -16.74 -18.03
N LEU A 405 3.83 -15.41 -18.22
CA LEU A 405 4.89 -14.61 -18.82
C LEU A 405 6.17 -14.55 -17.96
N LEU A 406 6.09 -14.85 -16.66
CA LEU A 406 7.28 -14.95 -15.79
C LEU A 406 8.35 -15.92 -16.33
N ARG A 407 7.93 -16.91 -17.13
CA ARG A 407 8.81 -17.94 -17.73
C ARG A 407 8.65 -18.04 -19.25
N HIS A 408 7.95 -17.09 -19.86
CA HIS A 408 7.74 -17.13 -21.31
C HIS A 408 9.02 -16.73 -22.03
N PRO A 409 9.53 -17.57 -22.97
CA PRO A 409 10.86 -17.37 -23.59
C PRO A 409 10.99 -16.08 -24.39
N ARG A 410 9.88 -15.48 -24.80
CA ARG A 410 9.85 -14.21 -25.55
C ARG A 410 9.58 -13.00 -24.66
N CYS A 411 9.14 -13.21 -23.41
CA CYS A 411 8.94 -12.14 -22.42
C CYS A 411 10.23 -11.87 -21.67
N VAL A 412 11.21 -11.37 -22.38
CA VAL A 412 12.55 -11.05 -21.89
C VAL A 412 12.96 -9.68 -22.40
N SER A 413 13.94 -9.07 -21.74
CA SER A 413 14.54 -7.79 -22.13
C SER A 413 16.06 -7.88 -22.12
N THR A 414 16.72 -6.92 -22.76
CA THR A 414 18.17 -6.79 -22.73
C THR A 414 18.62 -5.82 -21.64
N LEU A 415 19.84 -5.93 -21.15
CA LEU A 415 20.39 -4.97 -20.19
C LEU A 415 20.41 -3.51 -20.70
N PRO A 416 20.72 -3.22 -21.99
CA PRO A 416 20.59 -1.87 -22.54
C PRO A 416 19.17 -1.30 -22.40
N GLU A 417 18.12 -2.10 -22.65
CA GLU A 417 16.73 -1.63 -22.48
C GLU A 417 16.44 -1.18 -21.05
N LEU A 418 17.08 -1.80 -20.03
CA LEU A 418 16.95 -1.39 -18.62
C LEU A 418 17.84 -0.19 -18.30
N ALA A 419 19.11 -0.18 -18.77
CA ALA A 419 20.08 0.84 -18.38
C ALA A 419 19.90 2.18 -19.11
N GLU A 420 19.40 2.16 -20.35
CA GLU A 420 19.32 3.31 -21.25
C GLU A 420 17.87 3.71 -21.58
N GLY A 421 16.91 2.84 -21.26
CA GLY A 421 15.49 3.07 -21.51
C GLY A 421 14.82 3.97 -20.48
N THR A 422 13.52 4.14 -20.66
CA THR A 422 12.62 4.86 -19.75
C THR A 422 11.23 4.25 -19.78
N TRP A 423 10.39 4.59 -18.80
CA TRP A 423 8.98 4.24 -18.82
C TRP A 423 8.28 4.85 -20.02
N ARG A 424 7.51 4.04 -20.72
CA ARG A 424 6.65 4.46 -21.83
C ARG A 424 5.24 3.91 -21.60
N GLU A 425 4.27 4.77 -21.65
CA GLU A 425 2.85 4.42 -21.44
C GLU A 425 2.26 3.65 -22.63
N VAL A 426 2.88 3.83 -23.82
CA VAL A 426 2.53 3.13 -25.05
C VAL A 426 3.81 2.62 -25.70
N LEU A 427 3.83 1.36 -26.10
CA LEU A 427 4.94 0.76 -26.85
C LEU A 427 4.51 0.48 -28.28
N ASP A 428 5.33 0.95 -29.21
CA ASP A 428 5.16 0.69 -30.65
C ASP A 428 5.50 -0.78 -31.01
N ASP A 429 5.08 -1.19 -32.17
CA ASP A 429 5.48 -2.49 -32.71
C ASP A 429 6.96 -2.46 -33.11
N PRO A 430 7.79 -3.37 -32.58
CA PRO A 430 9.20 -3.42 -32.92
C PRO A 430 9.47 -3.97 -34.33
N ALA A 431 8.47 -4.58 -34.96
CA ALA A 431 8.63 -5.27 -36.24
C ALA A 431 7.64 -4.72 -37.29
N GLY A 432 8.18 -4.12 -38.33
CA GLY A 432 7.38 -3.80 -39.52
C GLY A 432 7.71 -2.47 -40.18
N ASP A 433 7.43 -2.39 -41.47
CA ASP A 433 7.39 -1.15 -42.24
C ASP A 433 6.05 -0.45 -41.96
N ALA A 434 6.08 0.57 -41.08
CA ALA A 434 4.87 1.30 -40.68
C ALA A 434 4.02 1.74 -41.89
N GLY A 435 4.66 2.08 -43.03
CA GLY A 435 3.95 2.50 -44.25
C GLY A 435 3.16 1.40 -44.95
N LYS A 436 3.38 0.14 -44.61
CA LYS A 436 2.65 -1.02 -45.20
C LYS A 436 1.55 -1.59 -44.30
N VAL A 437 1.42 -1.04 -43.09
CA VAL A 437 0.44 -1.52 -42.12
C VAL A 437 -0.97 -1.18 -42.59
N ARG A 438 -1.84 -2.18 -42.65
CA ARG A 438 -3.29 -2.04 -42.95
C ARG A 438 -4.16 -2.12 -41.70
N ARG A 439 -3.64 -2.74 -40.63
CA ARG A 439 -4.36 -2.87 -39.36
C ARG A 439 -3.42 -2.64 -38.20
N VAL A 440 -3.83 -1.79 -37.27
CA VAL A 440 -3.18 -1.58 -35.98
C VAL A 440 -4.02 -2.21 -34.89
N VAL A 441 -3.48 -3.19 -34.18
CA VAL A 441 -4.15 -3.84 -33.05
C VAL A 441 -3.57 -3.25 -31.76
N LEU A 442 -4.43 -2.61 -30.99
CA LEU A 442 -4.11 -2.13 -29.64
C LEU A 442 -4.35 -3.26 -28.64
N THR A 443 -3.38 -3.51 -27.76
CA THR A 443 -3.44 -4.61 -26.81
C THR A 443 -2.69 -4.27 -25.52
N SER A 444 -2.88 -5.08 -24.47
CA SER A 444 -2.15 -4.96 -23.20
C SER A 444 -1.73 -6.35 -22.70
N GLY A 445 -0.63 -6.38 -21.95
CA GLY A 445 -0.15 -7.56 -21.24
C GLY A 445 0.09 -8.80 -22.12
N LYS A 446 -0.35 -9.96 -21.64
CA LYS A 446 -0.06 -11.26 -22.26
C LYS A 446 -0.60 -11.42 -23.67
N LEU A 447 -1.74 -10.84 -23.99
CA LEU A 447 -2.39 -10.99 -25.31
C LEU A 447 -1.45 -10.57 -26.47
N PHE A 448 -0.54 -9.63 -26.20
CA PHE A 448 0.50 -9.26 -27.17
C PHE A 448 1.29 -10.47 -27.68
N TYR A 449 1.70 -11.38 -26.80
CA TYR A 449 2.52 -12.54 -27.18
C TYR A 449 1.73 -13.59 -27.96
N ASP A 450 0.44 -13.76 -27.65
CA ASP A 450 -0.45 -14.66 -28.40
C ASP A 450 -0.72 -14.11 -29.82
N LEU A 451 -0.95 -12.80 -29.93
CA LEU A 451 -1.11 -12.11 -31.23
C LEU A 451 0.18 -12.12 -32.05
N LEU A 452 1.34 -11.92 -31.40
CA LEU A 452 2.64 -11.98 -32.04
C LEU A 452 2.90 -13.35 -32.66
N ALA A 453 2.60 -14.43 -31.94
CA ALA A 453 2.69 -15.80 -32.46
C ALA A 453 1.71 -16.07 -33.61
N GLY A 454 0.52 -15.46 -33.59
CA GLY A 454 -0.46 -15.52 -34.66
C GLY A 454 0.02 -14.78 -35.93
N ARG A 455 0.55 -13.57 -35.76
CA ARG A 455 1.08 -12.74 -36.85
C ARG A 455 2.22 -13.43 -37.62
N GLU A 456 3.13 -14.10 -36.94
CA GLU A 456 4.24 -14.85 -37.56
C GLU A 456 3.76 -15.98 -38.48
N LYS A 457 2.53 -16.47 -38.26
CA LYS A 457 1.93 -17.50 -39.12
C LYS A 457 1.13 -16.94 -40.29
N GLY A 458 0.69 -15.69 -40.22
CA GLY A 458 -0.39 -15.22 -41.11
C GLY A 458 -0.26 -13.86 -41.80
N GLY A 459 0.75 -13.01 -41.52
CA GLY A 459 0.82 -11.75 -42.24
C GLY A 459 1.63 -10.63 -41.62
N SER A 460 2.29 -9.84 -42.46
CA SER A 460 3.20 -8.75 -42.10
C SER A 460 2.57 -7.34 -42.09
N ASP A 461 1.26 -7.24 -42.41
CA ASP A 461 0.54 -5.97 -42.54
C ASP A 461 -0.27 -5.55 -41.31
N VAL A 462 -0.02 -6.23 -40.17
CA VAL A 462 -0.62 -5.94 -38.87
C VAL A 462 0.43 -5.43 -37.89
N ALA A 463 0.21 -4.25 -37.32
CA ALA A 463 1.01 -3.72 -36.23
C ALA A 463 0.36 -4.05 -34.87
N LEU A 464 1.18 -4.41 -33.89
CA LEU A 464 0.76 -4.73 -32.53
C LEU A 464 1.27 -3.64 -31.57
N VAL A 465 0.43 -2.68 -31.26
CA VAL A 465 0.73 -1.58 -30.35
C VAL A 465 0.27 -1.95 -28.94
N ARG A 466 1.13 -1.71 -27.95
CA ARG A 466 0.87 -2.09 -26.56
C ARG A 466 0.55 -0.86 -25.72
N ILE A 467 -0.59 -0.89 -25.04
CA ILE A 467 -0.98 0.11 -24.02
C ILE A 467 -0.52 -0.41 -22.67
N GLU A 468 0.55 0.17 -22.15
CA GLU A 468 1.17 -0.23 -20.87
C GLU A 468 0.51 0.47 -19.68
N GLN A 469 -0.02 1.68 -19.86
CA GLN A 469 -0.81 2.42 -18.89
C GLN A 469 -2.26 2.56 -19.34
N LEU A 470 -3.17 2.06 -18.51
CA LEU A 470 -4.62 2.08 -18.80
C LEU A 470 -5.29 3.31 -18.19
N TYR A 471 -4.77 3.80 -17.07
CA TYR A 471 -5.24 5.02 -16.42
C TYR A 471 -4.07 5.76 -15.72
N PRO A 472 -3.95 7.09 -15.79
CA PRO A 472 -4.63 7.94 -16.78
C PRO A 472 -4.36 7.48 -18.20
N PHE A 473 -5.36 7.57 -19.10
CA PHE A 473 -5.21 7.05 -20.46
C PHE A 473 -4.24 7.91 -21.27
N PRO A 474 -3.21 7.34 -21.92
CA PRO A 474 -2.14 8.06 -22.60
C PRO A 474 -2.55 8.53 -24.00
N ALA A 475 -3.63 9.30 -24.11
CA ALA A 475 -4.22 9.72 -25.38
C ALA A 475 -3.25 10.48 -26.28
N ALA A 476 -2.42 11.35 -25.69
CA ALA A 476 -1.46 12.17 -26.46
C ALA A 476 -0.36 11.31 -27.08
N ASP A 477 0.23 10.39 -26.33
CA ASP A 477 1.31 9.53 -26.82
C ASP A 477 0.79 8.48 -27.81
N LEU A 478 -0.40 7.93 -27.53
CA LEU A 478 -1.06 7.04 -28.47
C LEU A 478 -1.34 7.76 -29.81
N SER A 479 -1.86 8.98 -29.78
CA SER A 479 -2.14 9.77 -30.99
C SER A 479 -0.87 10.04 -31.81
N LYS A 480 0.22 10.43 -31.15
CA LYS A 480 1.55 10.63 -31.81
C LYS A 480 2.04 9.33 -32.46
N LEU A 481 1.87 8.20 -31.77
CA LEU A 481 2.31 6.91 -32.27
C LEU A 481 1.45 6.48 -33.47
N LEU A 482 0.13 6.60 -33.38
CA LEU A 482 -0.79 6.23 -34.47
C LEU A 482 -0.57 7.08 -35.73
N ALA A 483 -0.15 8.33 -35.62
CA ALA A 483 0.18 9.19 -36.75
C ALA A 483 1.35 8.66 -37.63
N ARG A 484 2.10 7.65 -37.18
CA ARG A 484 3.17 6.99 -37.95
C ARG A 484 2.62 5.96 -38.93
N TYR A 485 1.39 5.51 -38.74
CA TYR A 485 0.73 4.52 -39.60
C TYR A 485 -0.14 5.20 -40.67
N PRO A 486 -0.47 4.51 -41.78
CA PRO A 486 -1.33 5.06 -42.81
C PRO A 486 -2.69 5.51 -42.25
N ALA A 487 -3.19 6.66 -42.69
CA ALA A 487 -4.45 7.21 -42.22
C ALA A 487 -5.68 6.32 -42.48
N ASN A 488 -5.57 5.39 -43.42
CA ASN A 488 -6.60 4.40 -43.79
C ASN A 488 -6.37 3.04 -43.11
N ALA A 489 -5.40 2.90 -42.23
CA ALA A 489 -5.21 1.68 -41.46
C ALA A 489 -6.39 1.50 -40.48
N GLU A 490 -6.91 0.28 -40.42
CA GLU A 490 -7.95 -0.09 -39.47
C GLU A 490 -7.36 -0.14 -38.06
N ILE A 491 -8.01 0.50 -37.10
CA ILE A 491 -7.63 0.42 -35.68
C ILE A 491 -8.58 -0.52 -34.96
N VAL A 492 -8.03 -1.52 -34.29
CA VAL A 492 -8.78 -2.55 -33.54
C VAL A 492 -8.25 -2.58 -32.11
N TRP A 493 -9.18 -2.62 -31.14
CA TRP A 493 -8.90 -2.78 -29.73
C TRP A 493 -9.34 -4.16 -29.28
#